data_52dfd3bcf53d4d2c973182639d153db9
#
_entry.id   52dfd3bcf53d4d2c973182639d153db9
#
_cell.length_a   1.000
_cell.length_b   1.000
_cell.length_c   1.000
_cell.angle_alpha   90.00
_cell.angle_beta   90.00
_cell.angle_gamma   90.00
#
_symmetry.space_group_name_H-M   'P 1'
#
loop_
_entity.id
_entity.type
_entity.pdbx_description
1 polymer ?
#
loop_
_entity_poly.entity_id
_entity_poly.type
_entity_poly.pdbx_seq_one_letter_code
_entity_poly.pdbx_strand_id
1 'polypeptide(L)'
;MREMQLASALTTRPARRILFLCIHNSARSQMAEGWARSLAGPEVQIWSAGTEPSRVHPAAIEVMREVGIDLTKQASKGLEDVPWQTMDTVVTVCGEGDEVCPVLAADVRRVHWPLPDPSRVEGEGQLDAFRKVRDDLRWRVASLLPRGD
;
A
#
# COMPACT_ATOMS: atom_id res chain seq x y z
N MET A 1 -15.91 -28.44 11.34
CA MET A 1 -14.73 -28.37 10.46
C MET A 1 -15.00 -27.54 9.21
N ARG A 2 -16.03 -27.93 8.46
CA ARG A 2 -16.34 -27.20 7.23
C ARG A 2 -16.74 -25.76 7.48
N GLU A 3 -17.53 -25.52 8.51
CA GLU A 3 -17.96 -24.16 8.82
C GLU A 3 -16.79 -23.29 9.25
N MET A 4 -15.86 -23.83 10.01
CA MET A 4 -14.68 -23.11 10.41
C MET A 4 -13.79 -22.78 9.21
N GLN A 5 -13.66 -23.71 8.28
CA GLN A 5 -12.91 -23.47 7.06
C GLN A 5 -13.55 -22.38 6.21
N LEU A 6 -14.88 -22.38 6.11
CA LEU A 6 -15.58 -21.37 5.34
C LEU A 6 -15.42 -20.00 5.98
N ALA A 7 -15.57 -19.90 7.29
CA ALA A 7 -15.39 -18.63 7.99
C ALA A 7 -13.96 -18.12 7.83
N SER A 8 -12.97 -19.01 7.95
CA SER A 8 -11.57 -18.66 7.76
C SER A 8 -11.33 -18.19 6.33
N ALA A 9 -11.93 -18.84 5.34
CA ALA A 9 -11.77 -18.43 3.96
C ALA A 9 -12.37 -17.04 3.70
N LEU A 10 -13.48 -16.70 4.34
CA LEU A 10 -14.10 -15.39 4.19
C LEU A 10 -13.24 -14.31 4.85
N THR A 11 -12.66 -14.58 6.04
CA THR A 11 -11.85 -13.60 6.75
C THR A 11 -10.43 -13.49 6.19
N THR A 12 -9.93 -14.55 5.56
CA THR A 12 -8.58 -14.57 4.98
C THR A 12 -8.60 -14.55 3.46
N ARG A 13 -9.73 -14.19 2.88
CA ARG A 13 -9.87 -14.06 1.44
C ARG A 13 -8.78 -13.15 0.88
N PRO A 14 -8.05 -13.58 -0.17
CA PRO A 14 -7.00 -12.72 -0.73
C PRO A 14 -7.59 -11.44 -1.30
N ALA A 15 -6.84 -10.38 -1.18
CA ALA A 15 -7.21 -9.09 -1.75
C ALA A 15 -7.03 -9.13 -3.27
N ARG A 16 -7.99 -8.61 -4.02
CA ARG A 16 -7.93 -8.58 -5.48
C ARG A 16 -8.04 -7.18 -6.06
N ARG A 17 -8.68 -6.27 -5.34
CA ARG A 17 -8.75 -4.85 -5.72
C ARG A 17 -8.30 -4.06 -4.52
N ILE A 18 -7.05 -3.60 -4.56
CA ILE A 18 -6.38 -3.04 -3.40
C ILE A 18 -6.06 -1.58 -3.62
N LEU A 19 -6.41 -0.75 -2.65
CA LEU A 19 -6.01 0.64 -2.60
C LEU A 19 -5.10 0.87 -1.42
N PHE A 20 -3.91 1.40 -1.68
CA PHE A 20 -3.01 1.87 -0.62
C PHE A 20 -3.21 3.37 -0.46
N LEU A 21 -3.56 3.79 0.73
CA LEU A 21 -3.99 5.16 1.00
C LEU A 21 -3.11 5.81 2.06
N CYS A 22 -2.62 7.01 1.78
CA CYS A 22 -1.95 7.84 2.76
C CYS A 22 -2.29 9.30 2.49
N ILE A 23 -1.62 10.24 3.16
CA ILE A 23 -1.97 11.65 2.98
C ILE A 23 -1.49 12.18 1.64
N HIS A 24 -0.20 12.06 1.36
CA HIS A 24 0.39 12.70 0.19
C HIS A 24 0.58 11.78 -1.02
N ASN A 25 0.38 10.48 -0.87
CA ASN A 25 0.65 9.51 -1.93
C ASN A 25 2.05 9.73 -2.52
N SER A 26 3.01 9.88 -1.64
CA SER A 26 4.38 10.27 -2.01
C SER A 26 5.40 9.17 -1.73
N ALA A 27 5.39 8.57 -0.56
CA ALA A 27 6.41 7.61 -0.15
C ALA A 27 5.81 6.24 0.18
N ARG A 28 5.19 6.10 1.36
CA ARG A 28 4.76 4.79 1.85
C ARG A 28 3.77 4.09 0.93
N SER A 29 2.72 4.78 0.52
CA SER A 29 1.71 4.17 -0.37
C SER A 29 2.27 3.91 -1.76
N GLN A 30 3.21 4.73 -2.24
CA GLN A 30 3.85 4.49 -3.52
C GLN A 30 4.74 3.25 -3.49
N MET A 31 5.49 3.07 -2.40
CA MET A 31 6.32 1.87 -2.25
C MET A 31 5.44 0.63 -2.10
N ALA A 32 4.33 0.73 -1.38
CA ALA A 32 3.38 -0.37 -1.27
C ALA A 32 2.80 -0.75 -2.62
N GLU A 33 2.42 0.24 -3.41
CA GLU A 33 1.93 -0.01 -4.77
C GLU A 33 3.00 -0.71 -5.62
N GLY A 34 4.24 -0.24 -5.52
CA GLY A 34 5.35 -0.85 -6.26
C GLY A 34 5.55 -2.32 -5.90
N TRP A 35 5.57 -2.63 -4.61
CA TRP A 35 5.68 -4.01 -4.18
C TRP A 35 4.52 -4.87 -4.66
N ALA A 36 3.30 -4.34 -4.51
CA ALA A 36 2.12 -5.10 -4.89
C ALA A 36 2.10 -5.41 -6.38
N ARG A 37 2.46 -4.44 -7.21
CA ARG A 37 2.53 -4.67 -8.66
C ARG A 37 3.61 -5.68 -9.02
N SER A 38 4.71 -5.68 -8.27
CA SER A 38 5.82 -6.60 -8.51
C SER A 38 5.48 -8.03 -8.07
N LEU A 39 4.74 -8.17 -6.98
CA LEU A 39 4.48 -9.48 -6.37
C LEU A 39 3.16 -10.10 -6.80
N ALA A 40 2.20 -9.31 -7.26
CA ALA A 40 0.87 -9.80 -7.57
C ALA A 40 0.79 -10.42 -8.95
N GLY A 41 -0.14 -11.35 -9.11
CA GLY A 41 -0.48 -11.88 -10.41
C GLY A 41 -1.41 -10.94 -11.17
N PRO A 42 -1.71 -11.26 -12.44
CA PRO A 42 -2.50 -10.37 -13.29
C PRO A 42 -3.95 -10.19 -12.84
N GLU A 43 -4.45 -11.06 -11.99
CA GLU A 43 -5.83 -10.97 -11.49
C GLU A 43 -6.00 -9.92 -10.40
N VAL A 44 -4.90 -9.35 -9.88
CA VAL A 44 -4.96 -8.37 -8.80
C VAL A 44 -4.81 -6.98 -9.39
N GLN A 45 -5.73 -6.09 -9.05
CA GLN A 45 -5.69 -4.70 -9.48
C GLN A 45 -5.28 -3.83 -8.30
N ILE A 46 -4.39 -2.88 -8.55
CA ILE A 46 -3.70 -2.16 -7.49
C ILE A 46 -3.71 -0.68 -7.78
N TRP A 47 -4.01 0.11 -6.75
CA TRP A 47 -3.98 1.56 -6.82
C TRP A 47 -3.36 2.11 -5.54
N SER A 48 -2.88 3.33 -5.62
CA SER A 48 -2.56 4.13 -4.44
C SER A 48 -3.10 5.52 -4.63
N ALA A 49 -3.37 6.21 -3.54
CA ALA A 49 -3.91 7.57 -3.58
C ALA A 49 -3.63 8.26 -2.26
N GLY A 50 -3.85 9.57 -2.25
CA GLY A 50 -3.73 10.37 -1.04
C GLY A 50 -4.83 11.41 -0.97
N THR A 51 -5.07 11.93 0.21
CA THR A 51 -6.03 13.00 0.40
C THR A 51 -5.45 14.34 -0.04
N GLU A 52 -4.12 14.48 -0.03
CA GLU A 52 -3.41 15.67 -0.47
C GLU A 52 -2.25 15.26 -1.36
N PRO A 53 -2.53 14.85 -2.61
CA PRO A 53 -1.48 14.32 -3.47
C PRO A 53 -0.39 15.36 -3.77
N SER A 54 0.83 14.90 -3.92
CA SER A 54 1.97 15.76 -4.22
C SER A 54 2.79 15.17 -5.37
N ARG A 55 3.81 14.40 -5.04
CA ARG A 55 4.65 13.74 -6.05
C ARG A 55 5.31 12.53 -5.42
N VAL A 56 5.77 11.60 -6.26
CA VAL A 56 6.50 10.44 -5.77
C VAL A 56 7.85 10.91 -5.25
N HIS A 57 8.16 10.54 -4.01
CA HIS A 57 9.37 11.02 -3.35
C HIS A 57 10.62 10.42 -4.00
N PRO A 58 11.65 11.24 -4.28
CA PRO A 58 12.87 10.73 -4.93
C PRO A 58 13.56 9.62 -4.15
N ALA A 59 13.54 9.66 -2.83
CA ALA A 59 14.15 8.60 -2.03
C ALA A 59 13.38 7.28 -2.17
N ALA A 60 12.06 7.34 -2.31
CA ALA A 60 11.26 6.14 -2.57
C ALA A 60 11.66 5.53 -3.91
N ILE A 61 11.81 6.36 -4.93
CA ILE A 61 12.22 5.89 -6.26
C ILE A 61 13.58 5.19 -6.15
N GLU A 62 14.51 5.81 -5.44
CA GLU A 62 15.87 5.26 -5.33
C GLU A 62 15.92 3.94 -4.59
N VAL A 63 15.29 3.84 -3.42
CA VAL A 63 15.36 2.60 -2.65
C VAL A 63 14.59 1.47 -3.30
N MET A 64 13.52 1.76 -4.02
CA MET A 64 12.80 0.71 -4.74
C MET A 64 13.60 0.24 -5.94
N ARG A 65 14.34 1.12 -6.59
CA ARG A 65 15.23 0.70 -7.66
C ARG A 65 16.29 -0.27 -7.17
N GLU A 66 16.75 -0.13 -5.94
CA GLU A 66 17.70 -1.07 -5.34
C GLU A 66 17.21 -2.51 -5.34
N VAL A 67 15.88 -2.69 -5.29
CA VAL A 67 15.27 -4.02 -5.28
C VAL A 67 14.60 -4.34 -6.62
N GLY A 68 14.95 -3.61 -7.67
CA GLY A 68 14.49 -3.91 -9.03
C GLY A 68 13.12 -3.39 -9.38
N ILE A 69 12.59 -2.45 -8.60
CA ILE A 69 11.25 -1.91 -8.86
C ILE A 69 11.36 -0.44 -9.28
N ASP A 70 10.77 -0.11 -10.41
CA ASP A 70 10.79 1.22 -10.99
C ASP A 70 9.52 1.98 -10.64
N LEU A 71 9.61 3.00 -9.79
CA LEU A 71 8.47 3.83 -9.43
C LEU A 71 8.28 5.03 -10.36
N THR A 72 9.18 5.26 -11.32
CA THR A 72 9.13 6.47 -12.14
C THR A 72 7.87 6.57 -12.99
N LYS A 73 7.20 5.45 -13.24
CA LYS A 73 5.96 5.44 -14.01
C LYS A 73 4.71 5.59 -13.15
N GLN A 74 4.86 5.59 -11.84
CA GLN A 74 3.75 5.80 -10.94
C GLN A 74 3.58 7.30 -10.72
N ALA A 75 2.35 7.70 -10.40
CA ALA A 75 2.04 9.10 -10.17
C ALA A 75 1.39 9.27 -8.80
N SER A 76 1.62 10.43 -8.19
CA SER A 76 0.90 10.81 -6.98
C SER A 76 -0.51 11.23 -7.38
N LYS A 77 -1.52 10.62 -6.76
CA LYS A 77 -2.91 10.76 -7.18
C LYS A 77 -3.80 11.09 -6.01
N GLY A 78 -4.88 11.80 -6.29
CA GLY A 78 -5.93 12.02 -5.30
C GLY A 78 -6.91 10.86 -5.26
N LEU A 79 -7.68 10.81 -4.19
CA LEU A 79 -8.66 9.74 -4.01
C LEU A 79 -9.69 9.72 -5.13
N GLU A 80 -10.10 10.90 -5.59
CA GLU A 80 -11.07 11.00 -6.68
C GLU A 80 -10.54 10.50 -8.03
N ASP A 81 -9.22 10.30 -8.14
CA ASP A 81 -8.61 9.84 -9.39
C ASP A 81 -8.58 8.32 -9.48
N VAL A 82 -9.03 7.62 -8.45
CA VAL A 82 -9.02 6.16 -8.42
C VAL A 82 -10.42 5.66 -8.08
N PRO A 83 -10.78 4.44 -8.53
CA PRO A 83 -12.13 3.92 -8.26
C PRO A 83 -12.23 3.34 -6.84
N TRP A 84 -12.02 4.19 -5.83
CA TRP A 84 -11.92 3.76 -4.44
C TRP A 84 -13.16 3.04 -3.92
N GLN A 85 -14.32 3.33 -4.50
CA GLN A 85 -15.58 2.70 -4.07
C GLN A 85 -15.71 1.25 -4.52
N THR A 86 -14.86 0.81 -5.43
CA THR A 86 -14.91 -0.55 -5.96
C THR A 86 -13.86 -1.48 -5.36
N MET A 87 -13.14 -1.02 -4.36
CA MET A 87 -12.08 -1.81 -3.73
C MET A 87 -12.65 -2.89 -2.83
N ASP A 88 -11.98 -4.03 -2.76
CA ASP A 88 -12.29 -5.02 -1.73
C ASP A 88 -11.40 -4.83 -0.50
N THR A 89 -10.27 -4.17 -0.65
CA THR A 89 -9.34 -3.95 0.44
C THR A 89 -8.75 -2.55 0.35
N VAL A 90 -8.82 -1.81 1.44
CA VAL A 90 -8.17 -0.50 1.55
C VAL A 90 -7.16 -0.56 2.69
N VAL A 91 -5.91 -0.29 2.35
CA VAL A 91 -4.81 -0.30 3.31
C VAL A 91 -4.35 1.12 3.54
N THR A 92 -4.45 1.59 4.79
CA THR A 92 -3.90 2.88 5.15
C THR A 92 -2.48 2.67 5.67
N VAL A 93 -1.54 3.40 5.10
CA VAL A 93 -0.12 3.29 5.44
C VAL A 93 0.37 4.63 6.01
N CYS A 94 -0.27 5.03 7.10
CA CYS A 94 -0.02 6.31 7.73
C CYS A 94 0.44 6.12 9.16
N GLY A 95 1.03 7.16 9.72
CA GLY A 95 1.45 7.15 11.10
C GLY A 95 0.29 7.45 12.04
N GLU A 96 0.63 7.79 13.26
CA GLU A 96 -0.36 8.07 14.30
C GLU A 96 -1.23 9.27 13.97
N GLY A 97 -2.49 9.19 14.30
CA GLY A 97 -3.42 10.30 14.22
C GLY A 97 -3.90 10.64 12.82
N ASP A 98 -3.52 9.85 11.84
CA ASP A 98 -3.91 10.12 10.47
C ASP A 98 -5.27 9.49 10.18
N GLU A 99 -6.26 10.33 10.05
CA GLU A 99 -7.63 9.91 9.75
C GLU A 99 -7.92 10.17 8.29
N VAL A 100 -7.39 9.32 7.43
CA VAL A 100 -7.49 9.55 5.98
C VAL A 100 -8.43 8.58 5.29
N CYS A 101 -8.99 7.62 6.00
CA CYS A 101 -9.82 6.61 5.37
C CYS A 101 -11.23 7.16 5.13
N PRO A 102 -11.73 7.12 3.88
CA PRO A 102 -13.09 7.53 3.61
C PRO A 102 -14.11 6.55 4.21
N VAL A 103 -15.37 6.93 4.20
CA VAL A 103 -16.43 6.01 4.61
C VAL A 103 -16.53 4.91 3.56
N LEU A 104 -16.28 3.68 3.97
CA LEU A 104 -16.26 2.53 3.09
C LEU A 104 -17.50 1.67 3.28
N ALA A 105 -17.82 0.88 2.26
CA ALA A 105 -18.88 -0.11 2.38
C ALA A 105 -18.51 -1.15 3.44
N ALA A 106 -19.52 -1.76 4.05
CA ALA A 106 -19.30 -2.66 5.17
C ALA A 106 -18.48 -3.89 4.80
N ASP A 107 -18.54 -4.31 3.55
CA ASP A 107 -17.84 -5.51 3.10
C ASP A 107 -16.39 -5.24 2.65
N VAL A 108 -15.94 -4.00 2.71
CA VAL A 108 -14.56 -3.67 2.34
C VAL A 108 -13.65 -3.98 3.53
N ARG A 109 -12.59 -4.73 3.25
CA ARG A 109 -11.59 -5.00 4.28
C ARG A 109 -10.76 -3.74 4.52
N ARG A 110 -10.66 -3.34 5.78
CA ARG A 110 -9.83 -2.22 6.19
C ARG A 110 -8.59 -2.73 6.89
N VAL A 111 -7.44 -2.33 6.39
CA VAL A 111 -6.16 -2.71 6.98
C VAL A 111 -5.40 -1.43 7.28
N HIS A 112 -4.84 -1.33 8.48
CA HIS A 112 -4.04 -0.17 8.85
C HIS A 112 -2.64 -0.62 9.22
N TRP A 113 -1.65 -0.08 8.52
CA TRP A 113 -0.25 -0.33 8.80
C TRP A 113 0.37 0.97 9.33
N PRO A 114 0.58 1.08 10.64
CA PRO A 114 1.12 2.31 11.24
C PRO A 114 2.63 2.40 11.04
N LEU A 115 3.03 2.77 9.83
CA LEU A 115 4.43 2.88 9.48
C LEU A 115 4.92 4.31 9.65
N PRO A 116 6.14 4.51 10.17
CA PRO A 116 6.69 5.84 10.29
C PRO A 116 6.88 6.47 8.92
N ASP A 117 6.79 7.80 8.86
CA ASP A 117 7.02 8.51 7.63
C ASP A 117 8.53 8.71 7.44
N PRO A 118 9.16 7.99 6.51
CA PRO A 118 10.60 8.09 6.35
C PRO A 118 11.05 9.43 5.78
N SER A 119 10.14 10.19 5.16
CA SER A 119 10.48 11.50 4.61
C SER A 119 10.76 12.53 5.70
N ARG A 120 10.37 12.25 6.94
CA ARG A 120 10.65 13.14 8.07
C ARG A 120 12.08 13.01 8.60
N VAL A 121 12.76 11.95 8.22
CA VAL A 121 14.16 11.80 8.59
C VAL A 121 14.99 12.64 7.63
N GLU A 122 15.82 13.51 8.17
CA GLU A 122 16.64 14.41 7.37
C GLU A 122 18.08 13.92 7.30
N GLY A 123 18.78 14.32 6.23
CA GLY A 123 20.21 14.07 6.09
C GLY A 123 20.53 12.63 5.75
N GLU A 124 21.68 12.17 6.23
CA GLU A 124 22.24 10.88 5.84
C GLU A 124 21.36 9.69 6.22
N GLY A 125 20.56 9.81 7.24
CA GLY A 125 19.72 8.71 7.67
C GLY A 125 18.46 8.52 6.86
N GLN A 126 18.14 9.41 5.93
CA GLN A 126 16.88 9.36 5.21
C GLN A 126 16.77 8.12 4.33
N LEU A 127 17.77 7.79 3.55
CA LEU A 127 17.71 6.61 2.69
C LEU A 127 17.56 5.33 3.50
N ASP A 128 18.26 5.24 4.63
CA ASP A 128 18.10 4.07 5.49
C ASP A 128 16.71 3.97 6.09
N ALA A 129 16.11 5.10 6.43
CA ALA A 129 14.73 5.10 6.91
C ALA A 129 13.78 4.60 5.82
N PHE A 130 13.98 5.03 4.58
CA PHE A 130 13.20 4.53 3.46
C PHE A 130 13.42 3.04 3.22
N ARG A 131 14.65 2.56 3.36
CA ARG A 131 14.94 1.14 3.20
C ARG A 131 14.25 0.28 4.25
N LYS A 132 14.19 0.75 5.47
CA LYS A 132 13.50 0.01 6.55
C LYS A 132 12.00 -0.10 6.27
N VAL A 133 11.38 1.00 5.87
CA VAL A 133 9.97 0.98 5.51
C VAL A 133 9.74 0.10 4.28
N ARG A 134 10.61 0.21 3.27
CA ARG A 134 10.54 -0.62 2.08
C ARG A 134 10.53 -2.10 2.43
N ASP A 135 11.47 -2.52 3.29
CA ASP A 135 11.62 -3.95 3.61
C ASP A 135 10.46 -4.45 4.46
N ASP A 136 9.94 -3.62 5.36
CA ASP A 136 8.75 -3.96 6.14
C ASP A 136 7.54 -4.11 5.22
N LEU A 137 7.38 -3.19 4.28
CA LEU A 137 6.25 -3.24 3.34
C LEU A 137 6.25 -4.50 2.48
N ARG A 138 7.43 -5.01 2.13
CA ARG A 138 7.51 -6.22 1.32
C ARG A 138 6.73 -7.37 1.96
N TRP A 139 6.96 -7.59 3.25
CA TRP A 139 6.31 -8.68 3.97
C TRP A 139 4.82 -8.43 4.17
N ARG A 140 4.47 -7.19 4.49
CA ARG A 140 3.07 -6.83 4.71
C ARG A 140 2.26 -6.95 3.42
N VAL A 141 2.80 -6.46 2.32
CA VAL A 141 2.12 -6.54 1.03
C VAL A 141 1.98 -8.00 0.59
N ALA A 142 3.05 -8.78 0.73
CA ALA A 142 3.00 -10.19 0.36
C ALA A 142 1.90 -10.94 1.11
N SER A 143 1.65 -10.57 2.37
CA SER A 143 0.63 -11.23 3.17
C SER A 143 -0.80 -10.95 2.72
N LEU A 144 -1.01 -9.86 1.96
CA LEU A 144 -2.34 -9.52 1.45
C LEU A 144 -2.68 -10.26 0.16
N LEU A 145 -1.68 -10.62 -0.60
CA LEU A 145 -1.88 -11.10 -1.96
C LEU A 145 -2.24 -12.58 -2.00
N PRO A 146 -2.95 -13.03 -3.05
CA PRO A 146 -3.18 -14.45 -3.22
C PRO A 146 -1.85 -15.17 -3.36
N ARG A 147 -1.75 -16.35 -2.79
CA ARG A 147 -0.55 -17.15 -2.94
C ARG A 147 -0.50 -17.65 -4.37
N GLY A 148 0.67 -17.51 -5.00
CA GLY A 148 0.88 -18.06 -6.32
C GLY A 148 0.98 -19.57 -6.23
N ASP A 149 0.23 -20.24 -7.04
CA ASP A 149 0.30 -21.71 -7.07
C ASP A 149 0.84 -22.18 -8.38
#